data_4517718196b8890d996a13b5c4165f8e
#
_entry.id   4517718196b8890d996a13b5c4165f8e
#
_cell.length_a   1.000
_cell.length_b   1.000
_cell.length_c   1.000
_cell.angle_alpha   90.00
_cell.angle_beta   90.00
_cell.angle_gamma   90.00
#
_symmetry.space_group_name_H-M   'P 1'
#
loop_
_entity.id
_entity.type
_entity.pdbx_description
1 polymer ?
#
loop_
_entity_poly.entity_id
_entity_poly.type
_entity_poly.pdbx_seq_one_letter_code
_entity_poly.pdbx_strand_id
1 'polypeptide(L)'
;KTFVDEFIAKYDRLDVLINNAGIMFSPYEETTEGFELQMGSNHFGHFALTGQLLPILKKTPNSRVVATSSLGHKMSKGIDFQDVNWNNRRYHEKQAYFDSKLANTSFTYEFAKRYKNDKDAPIIAMAHPGWTSSGLQQHSPTMRILNKFFGQGPKDGVLPTLRAAFGKDTKSGDFFGPSRFFEMHGNPILVESSKLAKDAAHAKKLWDLSVELTNVNY
;
A
#
# COMPACT_ATOMS: atom_id res chain seq x y z
N LYS A 1 -1.07 11.34 -14.56
CA LYS A 1 -0.13 12.33 -15.15
C LYS A 1 -0.65 13.75 -14.91
N THR A 2 -1.84 14.10 -15.36
CA THR A 2 -2.43 15.45 -15.19
C THR A 2 -2.36 15.98 -13.75
N PHE A 3 -2.76 15.15 -12.76
CA PHE A 3 -2.67 15.54 -11.34
C PHE A 3 -1.24 15.88 -10.91
N VAL A 4 -0.25 15.07 -11.31
CA VAL A 4 1.15 15.31 -10.92
C VAL A 4 1.67 16.59 -11.58
N ASP A 5 1.36 16.81 -12.86
CA ASP A 5 1.75 18.02 -13.59
C ASP A 5 1.16 19.28 -12.92
N GLU A 6 -0.10 19.25 -12.53
CA GLU A 6 -0.76 20.34 -11.80
C GLU A 6 -0.16 20.54 -10.40
N PHE A 7 0.18 19.46 -9.71
CA PHE A 7 0.77 19.52 -8.38
C PHE A 7 2.14 20.19 -8.40
N ILE A 8 3.05 19.73 -9.28
CA ILE A 8 4.41 20.26 -9.36
C ILE A 8 4.46 21.68 -9.96
N ALA A 9 3.45 22.07 -10.74
CA ALA A 9 3.31 23.45 -11.22
C ALA A 9 2.92 24.42 -10.08
N LYS A 10 2.27 23.91 -9.03
CA LYS A 10 1.75 24.72 -7.92
C LYS A 10 2.60 24.66 -6.66
N TYR A 11 3.28 23.54 -6.41
CA TYR A 11 4.05 23.29 -5.19
C TYR A 11 5.47 22.88 -5.52
N ASP A 12 6.42 23.41 -4.77
CA ASP A 12 7.86 23.16 -4.89
C ASP A 12 8.37 22.09 -3.92
N ARG A 13 7.50 21.61 -3.01
CA ARG A 13 7.81 20.60 -2.01
C ARG A 13 6.65 19.63 -1.76
N LEU A 14 6.99 18.42 -1.33
CA LEU A 14 6.06 17.40 -0.86
C LEU A 14 6.67 16.68 0.35
N ASP A 15 6.17 16.97 1.52
CA ASP A 15 6.72 16.41 2.77
C ASP A 15 6.26 14.97 3.03
N VAL A 16 4.99 14.68 2.76
CA VAL A 16 4.42 13.36 3.00
C VAL A 16 3.46 12.96 1.89
N LEU A 17 3.73 11.82 1.27
CA LEU A 17 2.81 11.13 0.37
C LEU A 17 2.20 9.93 1.09
N ILE A 18 0.88 9.92 1.27
CA ILE A 18 0.18 8.79 1.89
C ILE A 18 -0.64 8.06 0.82
N ASN A 19 -0.16 6.93 0.37
CA ASN A 19 -0.84 6.02 -0.53
C ASN A 19 -1.89 5.21 0.26
N ASN A 20 -3.01 5.86 0.55
CA ASN A 20 -4.07 5.33 1.41
C ASN A 20 -5.30 4.85 0.63
N ALA A 21 -5.63 5.48 -0.49
CA ALA A 21 -6.79 5.11 -1.27
C ALA A 21 -6.81 3.60 -1.57
N GLY A 22 -7.99 3.00 -1.57
CA GLY A 22 -8.09 1.57 -1.84
C GLY A 22 -9.51 1.05 -1.76
N ILE A 23 -9.68 -0.12 -2.36
CA ILE A 23 -10.93 -0.86 -2.41
C ILE A 23 -10.71 -2.28 -1.92
N MET A 24 -11.79 -2.94 -1.49
CA MET A 24 -11.74 -4.28 -0.90
C MET A 24 -12.93 -5.12 -1.33
N PHE A 25 -12.63 -6.34 -1.80
CA PHE A 25 -13.62 -7.37 -2.14
C PHE A 25 -14.64 -6.89 -3.19
N SER A 26 -14.21 -6.05 -4.12
CA SER A 26 -15.04 -5.67 -5.28
C SER A 26 -15.29 -6.86 -6.18
N PRO A 27 -16.41 -6.89 -6.91
CA PRO A 27 -16.55 -7.76 -8.07
C PRO A 27 -15.40 -7.57 -9.06
N TYR A 28 -15.26 -8.48 -10.01
CA TYR A 28 -14.31 -8.26 -11.10
C TYR A 28 -14.73 -7.04 -11.92
N GLU A 29 -13.84 -6.09 -11.97
CA GLU A 29 -13.92 -4.90 -12.81
C GLU A 29 -12.50 -4.52 -13.22
N GLU A 30 -12.38 -3.70 -14.24
CA GLU A 30 -11.10 -3.19 -14.71
C GLU A 30 -11.02 -1.68 -14.54
N THR A 31 -9.81 -1.17 -14.31
CA THR A 31 -9.53 0.26 -14.40
C THR A 31 -9.57 0.72 -15.86
N THR A 32 -9.58 2.03 -16.10
CA THR A 32 -9.50 2.59 -17.46
C THR A 32 -8.24 2.13 -18.20
N GLU A 33 -7.19 1.82 -17.47
CA GLU A 33 -5.92 1.32 -18.01
C GLU A 33 -5.91 -0.20 -18.25
N GLY A 34 -7.02 -0.91 -17.94
CA GLY A 34 -7.15 -2.36 -18.16
C GLY A 34 -6.54 -3.21 -17.04
N PHE A 35 -6.34 -2.68 -15.84
CA PHE A 35 -5.90 -3.47 -14.69
C PHE A 35 -7.09 -4.01 -13.91
N GLU A 36 -6.93 -5.21 -13.32
CA GLU A 36 -7.88 -5.67 -12.30
C GLU A 36 -8.04 -4.60 -11.23
N LEU A 37 -9.28 -4.28 -10.88
CA LEU A 37 -9.61 -3.05 -10.16
C LEU A 37 -8.91 -2.93 -8.81
N GLN A 38 -8.77 -4.03 -8.04
CA GLN A 38 -8.13 -3.97 -6.73
C GLN A 38 -6.61 -3.83 -6.84
N MET A 39 -5.97 -4.56 -7.75
CA MET A 39 -4.53 -4.45 -8.00
C MET A 39 -4.20 -3.09 -8.62
N GLY A 40 -4.98 -2.64 -9.58
CA GLY A 40 -4.85 -1.34 -10.23
C GLY A 40 -4.94 -0.18 -9.25
N SER A 41 -6.02 -0.14 -8.45
CA SER A 41 -6.26 0.96 -7.49
C SER A 41 -5.34 0.91 -6.28
N ASN A 42 -5.15 -0.29 -5.68
CA ASN A 42 -4.42 -0.41 -4.43
C ASN A 42 -2.91 -0.39 -4.61
N HIS A 43 -2.39 -0.83 -5.78
CA HIS A 43 -0.96 -0.97 -6.01
C HIS A 43 -0.45 -0.20 -7.23
N PHE A 44 -0.87 -0.52 -8.46
CA PHE A 44 -0.28 0.10 -9.67
C PHE A 44 -0.45 1.62 -9.71
N GLY A 45 -1.62 2.13 -9.30
CA GLY A 45 -1.86 3.56 -9.18
C GLY A 45 -0.93 4.22 -8.16
N HIS A 46 -0.70 3.59 -7.00
CA HIS A 46 0.21 4.08 -5.98
C HIS A 46 1.68 3.99 -6.42
N PHE A 47 2.05 2.91 -7.10
CA PHE A 47 3.38 2.75 -7.69
C PHE A 47 3.67 3.88 -8.67
N ALA A 48 2.79 4.09 -9.65
CA ALA A 48 2.93 5.13 -10.65
C ALA A 48 2.95 6.55 -10.05
N LEU A 49 2.06 6.82 -9.07
CA LEU A 49 2.01 8.11 -8.38
C LEU A 49 3.30 8.38 -7.61
N THR A 50 3.81 7.39 -6.90
CA THR A 50 5.06 7.51 -6.13
C THR A 50 6.24 7.80 -7.05
N GLY A 51 6.37 7.07 -8.15
CA GLY A 51 7.45 7.28 -9.11
C GLY A 51 7.41 8.65 -9.78
N GLN A 52 6.22 9.10 -10.19
CA GLN A 52 6.06 10.42 -10.81
C GLN A 52 6.32 11.58 -9.84
N LEU A 53 6.03 11.40 -8.53
CA LEU A 53 6.30 12.39 -7.48
C LEU A 53 7.69 12.24 -6.85
N LEU A 54 8.45 11.20 -7.18
CA LEU A 54 9.75 10.96 -6.57
C LEU A 54 10.74 12.14 -6.75
N PRO A 55 10.80 12.84 -7.91
CA PRO A 55 11.70 13.99 -8.06
C PRO A 55 11.44 15.11 -7.05
N ILE A 56 10.18 15.43 -6.75
CA ILE A 56 9.85 16.46 -5.77
C ILE A 56 10.03 15.94 -4.33
N LEU A 57 9.74 14.67 -4.05
CA LEU A 57 10.02 14.03 -2.77
C LEU A 57 11.52 14.07 -2.46
N LYS A 58 12.39 13.76 -3.43
CA LYS A 58 13.85 13.82 -3.27
C LYS A 58 14.38 15.24 -3.03
N LYS A 59 13.75 16.26 -3.59
CA LYS A 59 14.09 17.66 -3.34
C LYS A 59 13.62 18.17 -1.98
N THR A 60 12.68 17.47 -1.34
CA THR A 60 12.09 17.87 -0.07
C THR A 60 12.83 17.16 1.08
N PRO A 61 13.59 17.88 1.92
CA PRO A 61 14.32 17.25 3.02
C PRO A 61 13.39 16.50 3.98
N ASN A 62 13.78 15.28 4.36
CA ASN A 62 13.03 14.39 5.26
C ASN A 62 11.64 14.01 4.75
N SER A 63 11.41 14.04 3.45
CA SER A 63 10.15 13.62 2.86
C SER A 63 9.85 12.15 3.16
N ARG A 64 8.57 11.78 3.10
CA ARG A 64 8.10 10.44 3.44
C ARG A 64 7.08 9.93 2.46
N VAL A 65 7.11 8.62 2.26
CA VAL A 65 6.07 7.85 1.57
C VAL A 65 5.49 6.84 2.54
N VAL A 66 4.17 6.80 2.68
CA VAL A 66 3.49 5.81 3.51
C VAL A 66 2.57 4.96 2.64
N ALA A 67 2.82 3.65 2.60
CA ALA A 67 1.96 2.69 1.91
C ALA A 67 0.95 2.08 2.88
N THR A 68 -0.34 2.13 2.55
CA THR A 68 -1.38 1.48 3.36
C THR A 68 -1.56 0.04 2.92
N SER A 69 -1.13 -0.88 3.79
CA SER A 69 -1.36 -2.33 3.65
C SER A 69 -2.56 -2.79 4.49
N SER A 70 -2.63 -4.05 4.81
CA SER A 70 -3.68 -4.70 5.61
C SER A 70 -3.12 -5.98 6.22
N LEU A 71 -3.74 -6.47 7.28
CA LEU A 71 -3.53 -7.86 7.75
C LEU A 71 -3.79 -8.88 6.63
N GLY A 72 -4.61 -8.53 5.66
CA GLY A 72 -4.87 -9.33 4.46
C GLY A 72 -3.63 -9.72 3.67
N HIS A 73 -2.53 -8.97 3.72
CA HIS A 73 -1.29 -9.35 3.05
C HIS A 73 -0.72 -10.69 3.56
N LYS A 74 -1.00 -11.05 4.82
CA LYS A 74 -0.59 -12.34 5.43
C LYS A 74 -1.44 -13.52 4.89
N MET A 75 -2.60 -13.24 4.28
CA MET A 75 -3.53 -14.20 3.72
C MET A 75 -3.30 -14.47 2.22
N SER A 76 -2.48 -13.67 1.57
CA SER A 76 -2.12 -13.89 0.17
C SER A 76 -1.32 -15.19 0.01
N LYS A 77 -1.66 -15.96 -1.02
CA LYS A 77 -0.93 -17.16 -1.44
C LYS A 77 0.22 -16.86 -2.40
N GLY A 78 0.40 -15.58 -2.74
CA GLY A 78 1.35 -15.09 -3.73
C GLY A 78 0.68 -14.51 -4.96
N ILE A 79 1.33 -13.50 -5.54
CA ILE A 79 0.86 -12.83 -6.76
C ILE A 79 1.19 -13.73 -7.96
N ASP A 80 0.19 -14.01 -8.78
CA ASP A 80 0.41 -14.63 -10.07
C ASP A 80 0.89 -13.57 -11.08
N PHE A 81 2.19 -13.51 -11.28
CA PHE A 81 2.82 -12.53 -12.17
C PHE A 81 2.53 -12.77 -13.65
N GLN A 82 2.04 -13.96 -14.04
CA GLN A 82 1.66 -14.26 -15.41
C GLN A 82 0.20 -13.92 -15.70
N ASP A 83 -0.61 -13.76 -14.65
CA ASP A 83 -2.04 -13.47 -14.76
C ASP A 83 -2.50 -12.54 -13.63
N VAL A 84 -1.79 -11.40 -13.46
CA VAL A 84 -2.08 -10.42 -12.42
C VAL A 84 -3.47 -9.80 -12.55
N ASN A 85 -4.01 -9.75 -13.76
CA ASN A 85 -5.34 -9.22 -14.08
C ASN A 85 -6.45 -10.27 -14.05
N TRP A 86 -6.18 -11.53 -13.67
CA TRP A 86 -7.18 -12.59 -13.56
C TRP A 86 -7.87 -12.95 -14.88
N ASN A 87 -7.21 -12.79 -16.01
CA ASN A 87 -7.78 -13.04 -17.35
C ASN A 87 -7.95 -14.53 -17.66
N ASN A 88 -7.10 -15.40 -17.07
CA ASN A 88 -7.00 -16.81 -17.40
C ASN A 88 -7.44 -17.75 -16.26
N ARG A 89 -8.02 -17.21 -15.18
CA ARG A 89 -8.49 -17.97 -14.02
C ARG A 89 -9.77 -17.37 -13.45
N ARG A 90 -10.52 -18.19 -12.70
CA ARG A 90 -11.71 -17.69 -11.99
C ARG A 90 -11.35 -16.62 -11.00
N TYR A 91 -11.99 -15.46 -11.09
CA TYR A 91 -11.82 -14.36 -10.16
C TYR A 91 -12.24 -14.73 -8.74
N HIS A 92 -11.41 -14.29 -7.80
CA HIS A 92 -11.68 -14.48 -6.38
C HIS A 92 -11.36 -13.17 -5.65
N GLU A 93 -12.41 -12.41 -5.33
CA GLU A 93 -12.32 -11.04 -4.81
C GLU A 93 -11.43 -10.88 -3.57
N LYS A 94 -11.46 -11.89 -2.67
CA LYS A 94 -10.63 -11.87 -1.45
C LYS A 94 -9.15 -12.08 -1.77
N GLN A 95 -8.85 -13.04 -2.68
CA GLN A 95 -7.46 -13.28 -3.06
C GLN A 95 -6.88 -12.08 -3.80
N ALA A 96 -7.63 -11.47 -4.72
CA ALA A 96 -7.22 -10.25 -5.43
C ALA A 96 -6.90 -9.10 -4.44
N TYR A 97 -7.74 -8.90 -3.43
CA TYR A 97 -7.45 -7.95 -2.36
C TYR A 97 -6.19 -8.30 -1.58
N PHE A 98 -6.04 -9.54 -1.14
CA PHE A 98 -4.87 -9.98 -0.38
C PHE A 98 -3.57 -9.81 -1.18
N ASP A 99 -3.62 -10.14 -2.47
CA ASP A 99 -2.49 -9.96 -3.39
C ASP A 99 -2.14 -8.49 -3.58
N SER A 100 -3.12 -7.60 -3.70
CA SER A 100 -2.89 -6.16 -3.79
C SER A 100 -2.25 -5.58 -2.51
N LYS A 101 -2.60 -6.12 -1.32
CA LYS A 101 -2.01 -5.69 -0.05
C LYS A 101 -0.63 -6.31 0.19
N LEU A 102 -0.38 -7.52 -0.30
CA LEU A 102 0.96 -8.09 -0.40
C LEU A 102 1.84 -7.25 -1.32
N ALA A 103 1.30 -6.81 -2.46
CA ALA A 103 2.01 -5.95 -3.40
C ALA A 103 2.48 -4.65 -2.72
N ASN A 104 1.63 -3.97 -1.94
CA ASN A 104 2.01 -2.76 -1.21
C ASN A 104 3.14 -3.02 -0.20
N THR A 105 3.12 -4.16 0.46
CA THR A 105 4.15 -4.53 1.45
C THR A 105 5.48 -4.85 0.76
N SER A 106 5.45 -5.66 -0.31
CA SER A 106 6.63 -6.02 -1.10
C SER A 106 7.24 -4.79 -1.79
N PHE A 107 6.41 -3.89 -2.33
CA PHE A 107 6.82 -2.62 -2.90
C PHE A 107 7.62 -1.78 -1.91
N THR A 108 7.12 -1.66 -0.67
CA THR A 108 7.81 -0.87 0.37
C THR A 108 9.21 -1.42 0.67
N TYR A 109 9.34 -2.74 0.79
CA TYR A 109 10.66 -3.36 1.02
C TYR A 109 11.61 -3.22 -0.16
N GLU A 110 11.11 -3.40 -1.38
CA GLU A 110 11.96 -3.25 -2.58
C GLU A 110 12.38 -1.80 -2.77
N PHE A 111 11.49 -0.83 -2.55
CA PHE A 111 11.84 0.59 -2.56
C PHE A 111 12.92 0.90 -1.51
N ALA A 112 12.71 0.50 -0.26
CA ALA A 112 13.67 0.73 0.82
C ALA A 112 15.05 0.13 0.51
N LYS A 113 15.09 -1.04 -0.15
CA LYS A 113 16.32 -1.69 -0.59
C LYS A 113 17.00 -0.94 -1.72
N ARG A 114 16.26 -0.53 -2.75
CA ARG A 114 16.79 0.18 -3.93
C ARG A 114 17.41 1.52 -3.56
N TYR A 115 16.76 2.23 -2.66
CA TYR A 115 17.15 3.58 -2.25
C TYR A 115 17.96 3.63 -0.95
N LYS A 116 18.43 2.49 -0.45
CA LYS A 116 19.17 2.39 0.83
C LYS A 116 20.38 3.34 0.94
N ASN A 117 21.06 3.58 -0.16
CA ASN A 117 22.29 4.40 -0.21
C ASN A 117 22.05 5.79 -0.80
N ASP A 118 20.82 6.12 -1.15
CA ASP A 118 20.45 7.43 -1.69
C ASP A 118 20.01 8.35 -0.52
N LYS A 119 20.82 9.37 -0.26
CA LYS A 119 20.63 10.30 0.87
C LYS A 119 19.41 11.21 0.69
N ASP A 120 19.01 11.43 -0.55
CA ASP A 120 17.89 12.30 -0.90
C ASP A 120 16.58 11.52 -1.04
N ALA A 121 16.63 10.20 -0.96
CA ALA A 121 15.43 9.38 -1.06
C ALA A 121 14.48 9.61 0.12
N PRO A 122 13.15 9.63 -0.13
CA PRO A 122 12.19 9.70 0.95
C PRO A 122 12.28 8.47 1.86
N ILE A 123 12.00 8.66 3.15
CA ILE A 123 11.75 7.51 4.03
C ILE A 123 10.46 6.85 3.58
N ILE A 124 10.50 5.57 3.23
CA ILE A 124 9.29 4.82 2.92
C ILE A 124 8.94 3.87 4.07
N ALA A 125 7.72 3.98 4.56
CA ALA A 125 7.19 3.09 5.59
C ALA A 125 5.80 2.61 5.20
N MET A 126 5.28 1.64 5.91
CA MET A 126 3.93 1.13 5.69
C MET A 126 3.15 1.03 6.99
N ALA A 127 1.84 1.01 6.85
CA ALA A 127 0.93 0.88 7.97
C ALA A 127 -0.28 0.02 7.59
N HIS A 128 -0.88 -0.62 8.59
CA HIS A 128 -2.23 -1.15 8.45
C HIS A 128 -3.11 -0.66 9.61
N PRO A 129 -4.37 -0.34 9.32
CA PRO A 129 -5.26 0.28 10.28
C PRO A 129 -5.90 -0.70 11.28
N GLY A 130 -5.49 -1.97 11.28
CA GLY A 130 -6.21 -3.01 12.01
C GLY A 130 -7.61 -3.24 11.46
N TRP A 131 -8.54 -3.61 12.35
CA TRP A 131 -9.95 -3.75 11.99
C TRP A 131 -10.69 -2.42 12.21
N THR A 132 -10.70 -1.57 11.19
CA THR A 132 -11.34 -0.25 11.25
C THR A 132 -12.65 -0.24 10.49
N SER A 133 -13.69 0.22 11.16
CA SER A 133 -15.01 0.44 10.52
C SER A 133 -14.91 1.63 9.57
N SER A 134 -15.02 1.37 8.28
CA SER A 134 -14.93 2.40 7.23
C SER A 134 -15.80 2.01 6.03
N GLY A 135 -15.85 2.86 5.01
CA GLY A 135 -16.52 2.55 3.73
C GLY A 135 -15.87 1.41 2.93
N LEU A 136 -14.69 0.94 3.35
CA LEU A 136 -13.94 -0.13 2.67
C LEU A 136 -14.72 -1.46 2.61
N GLN A 137 -15.60 -1.74 3.61
CA GLN A 137 -16.36 -2.98 3.70
C GLN A 137 -17.69 -2.95 2.93
N GLN A 138 -17.91 -1.98 2.05
CA GLN A 138 -19.20 -1.82 1.33
C GLN A 138 -19.62 -3.06 0.53
N HIS A 139 -18.67 -3.81 -0.02
CA HIS A 139 -18.91 -5.02 -0.81
C HIS A 139 -19.05 -6.31 0.05
N SER A 140 -18.98 -6.22 1.39
CA SER A 140 -19.06 -7.39 2.27
C SER A 140 -20.09 -7.19 3.39
N PRO A 141 -21.35 -7.67 3.21
CA PRO A 141 -22.37 -7.56 4.25
C PRO A 141 -21.97 -8.17 5.59
N THR A 142 -21.30 -9.32 5.57
CA THR A 142 -20.79 -9.99 6.78
C THR A 142 -19.81 -9.11 7.54
N MET A 143 -18.86 -8.50 6.83
CA MET A 143 -17.88 -7.58 7.45
C MET A 143 -18.54 -6.34 8.04
N ARG A 144 -19.60 -5.82 7.39
CA ARG A 144 -20.37 -4.68 7.90
C ARG A 144 -21.07 -5.01 9.22
N ILE A 145 -21.59 -6.23 9.39
CA ILE A 145 -22.18 -6.70 10.65
C ILE A 145 -21.11 -6.84 11.72
N LEU A 146 -19.99 -7.49 11.41
CA LEU A 146 -18.88 -7.69 12.35
C LEU A 146 -18.23 -6.36 12.79
N ASN A 147 -18.22 -5.35 11.94
CA ASN A 147 -17.72 -4.01 12.28
C ASN A 147 -18.43 -3.39 13.49
N LYS A 148 -19.74 -3.68 13.67
CA LYS A 148 -20.50 -3.16 14.82
C LYS A 148 -20.00 -3.68 16.16
N PHE A 149 -19.38 -4.85 16.16
CA PHE A 149 -18.90 -5.52 17.38
C PHE A 149 -17.38 -5.45 17.56
N PHE A 150 -16.64 -5.47 16.47
CA PHE A 150 -15.18 -5.61 16.48
C PHE A 150 -14.44 -4.47 15.78
N GLY A 151 -15.15 -3.54 15.13
CA GLY A 151 -14.50 -2.44 14.42
C GLY A 151 -14.10 -1.30 15.37
N GLN A 152 -12.85 -0.86 15.28
CA GLN A 152 -12.46 0.41 15.90
C GLN A 152 -12.88 1.60 15.03
N GLY A 153 -12.96 2.78 15.65
CA GLY A 153 -13.29 4.01 14.93
C GLY A 153 -12.17 4.44 13.97
N PRO A 154 -12.49 5.26 12.95
CA PRO A 154 -11.48 5.79 12.03
C PRO A 154 -10.37 6.59 12.72
N LYS A 155 -10.68 7.27 13.84
CA LYS A 155 -9.69 8.01 14.63
C LYS A 155 -8.59 7.14 15.20
N ASP A 156 -8.91 5.92 15.59
CA ASP A 156 -7.94 4.95 16.11
C ASP A 156 -7.24 4.23 14.95
N GLY A 157 -7.98 3.89 13.91
CA GLY A 157 -7.45 3.21 12.73
C GLY A 157 -6.40 4.01 11.95
N VAL A 158 -6.41 5.34 12.05
CA VAL A 158 -5.43 6.21 11.39
C VAL A 158 -4.08 6.27 12.12
N LEU A 159 -4.03 5.91 13.40
CA LEU A 159 -2.83 6.08 14.22
C LEU A 159 -1.57 5.39 13.68
N PRO A 160 -1.62 4.14 13.17
CA PRO A 160 -0.45 3.53 12.54
C PRO A 160 0.07 4.30 11.33
N THR A 161 -0.83 4.84 10.49
CA THR A 161 -0.47 5.68 9.35
C THR A 161 0.19 6.98 9.79
N LEU A 162 -0.36 7.65 10.81
CA LEU A 162 0.24 8.86 11.38
C LEU A 162 1.60 8.57 12.03
N ARG A 163 1.75 7.41 12.69
CA ARG A 163 3.03 6.95 13.24
C ARG A 163 4.08 6.75 12.14
N ALA A 164 3.72 6.12 11.03
CA ALA A 164 4.58 5.95 9.86
C ALA A 164 4.96 7.31 9.25
N ALA A 165 3.99 8.22 9.12
CA ALA A 165 4.17 9.52 8.49
C ALA A 165 5.00 10.51 9.33
N PHE A 166 4.84 10.53 10.67
CA PHE A 166 5.35 11.59 11.51
C PHE A 166 6.25 11.12 12.66
N GLY A 167 6.44 9.82 12.85
CA GLY A 167 7.32 9.28 13.88
C GLY A 167 8.78 9.68 13.65
N LYS A 168 9.44 10.30 14.62
CA LYS A 168 10.82 10.80 14.49
C LYS A 168 11.85 9.69 14.26
N ASP A 169 11.59 8.50 14.74
CA ASP A 169 12.42 7.29 14.67
C ASP A 169 11.99 6.31 13.57
N THR A 170 11.00 6.67 12.74
CA THR A 170 10.57 5.86 11.58
C THR A 170 11.70 5.71 10.57
N LYS A 171 11.92 4.48 10.11
CA LYS A 171 12.95 4.12 9.12
C LYS A 171 12.31 3.52 7.86
N SER A 172 13.04 3.57 6.76
CA SER A 172 12.59 2.89 5.53
C SER A 172 12.45 1.38 5.75
N GLY A 173 11.28 0.86 5.38
CA GLY A 173 10.91 -0.53 5.58
C GLY A 173 10.12 -0.81 6.86
N ASP A 174 9.95 0.16 7.76
CA ASP A 174 9.15 -0.01 8.97
C ASP A 174 7.68 -0.30 8.63
N PHE A 175 7.10 -1.21 9.40
CA PHE A 175 5.69 -1.56 9.30
C PHE A 175 4.99 -1.32 10.64
N PHE A 176 3.98 -0.46 10.64
CA PHE A 176 3.22 -0.10 11.82
C PHE A 176 1.81 -0.69 11.78
N GLY A 177 1.39 -1.24 12.90
CA GLY A 177 0.03 -1.74 13.12
C GLY A 177 -0.40 -1.57 14.57
N PRO A 178 -1.68 -1.84 14.88
CA PRO A 178 -2.18 -1.78 16.26
C PRO A 178 -1.57 -2.87 17.15
N SER A 179 -1.45 -2.59 18.46
CA SER A 179 -0.72 -3.41 19.42
C SER A 179 -1.53 -4.55 20.08
N ARG A 180 -2.87 -4.60 19.90
CA ARG A 180 -3.76 -5.50 20.66
C ARG A 180 -4.63 -6.34 19.74
N PHE A 181 -5.14 -7.48 20.28
CA PHE A 181 -6.09 -8.35 19.61
C PHE A 181 -5.61 -8.76 18.20
N PHE A 182 -4.43 -9.36 18.12
CA PHE A 182 -3.84 -9.77 16.83
C PHE A 182 -3.71 -8.63 15.82
N GLU A 183 -3.21 -7.50 16.27
CA GLU A 183 -3.04 -6.28 15.46
C GLU A 183 -4.37 -5.67 14.95
N MET A 184 -5.48 -5.93 15.61
CA MET A 184 -6.79 -5.36 15.22
C MET A 184 -7.07 -4.00 15.88
N HIS A 185 -6.57 -3.76 17.10
CA HIS A 185 -6.84 -2.56 17.90
C HIS A 185 -5.60 -2.07 18.65
N GLY A 186 -5.65 -0.84 19.14
CA GLY A 186 -4.67 -0.30 20.08
C GLY A 186 -3.68 0.68 19.46
N ASN A 187 -2.69 1.06 20.27
CA ASN A 187 -1.67 2.00 19.86
C ASN A 187 -0.77 1.45 18.76
N PRO A 188 -0.21 2.32 17.89
CA PRO A 188 0.68 1.89 16.82
C PRO A 188 2.02 1.37 17.37
N ILE A 189 2.41 0.19 16.94
CA ILE A 189 3.71 -0.43 17.21
C ILE A 189 4.32 -0.93 15.90
N LEU A 190 5.62 -1.25 15.91
CA LEU A 190 6.24 -2.02 14.83
C LEU A 190 5.67 -3.44 14.84
N VAL A 191 5.28 -3.90 13.67
CA VAL A 191 4.69 -5.24 13.47
C VAL A 191 5.43 -6.01 12.37
N GLU A 192 5.24 -7.33 12.34
CA GLU A 192 5.88 -8.19 11.36
C GLU A 192 4.99 -8.43 10.13
N SER A 193 5.60 -8.35 8.97
CA SER A 193 4.96 -8.74 7.71
C SER A 193 5.11 -10.24 7.44
N SER A 194 4.42 -10.74 6.41
CA SER A 194 4.59 -12.11 5.93
C SER A 194 6.00 -12.36 5.38
N LYS A 195 6.45 -13.62 5.45
CA LYS A 195 7.73 -14.03 4.85
C LYS A 195 7.78 -13.73 3.35
N LEU A 196 6.67 -13.94 2.66
CA LEU A 196 6.57 -13.70 1.22
C LEU A 196 6.74 -12.21 0.87
N ALA A 197 6.23 -11.30 1.71
CA ALA A 197 6.44 -9.86 1.53
C ALA A 197 7.91 -9.45 1.63
N LYS A 198 8.69 -10.17 2.44
CA LYS A 198 10.14 -9.96 2.62
C LYS A 198 11.00 -10.71 1.61
N ASP A 199 10.40 -11.56 0.76
CA ASP A 199 11.13 -12.29 -0.28
C ASP A 199 11.62 -11.33 -1.36
N ALA A 200 12.94 -11.20 -1.47
CA ALA A 200 13.58 -10.25 -2.38
C ALA A 200 13.35 -10.58 -3.86
N ALA A 201 13.22 -11.87 -4.20
CA ALA A 201 12.96 -12.27 -5.58
C ALA A 201 11.50 -11.96 -5.96
N HIS A 202 10.55 -12.22 -5.07
CA HIS A 202 9.15 -11.86 -5.24
C HIS A 202 8.97 -10.33 -5.36
N ALA A 203 9.58 -9.57 -4.45
CA ALA A 203 9.51 -8.11 -4.45
C ALA A 203 10.12 -7.48 -5.71
N LYS A 204 11.25 -8.04 -6.19
CA LYS A 204 11.87 -7.61 -7.46
C LYS A 204 10.97 -7.90 -8.66
N LYS A 205 10.38 -9.09 -8.74
CA LYS A 205 9.45 -9.45 -9.84
C LYS A 205 8.25 -8.51 -9.88
N LEU A 206 7.69 -8.19 -8.69
CA LEU A 206 6.59 -7.23 -8.60
C LEU A 206 7.00 -5.84 -9.09
N TRP A 207 8.19 -5.39 -8.69
CA TRP A 207 8.71 -4.09 -9.13
C TRP A 207 8.84 -4.04 -10.65
N ASP A 208 9.52 -5.05 -11.23
CA ASP A 208 9.77 -5.11 -12.67
C ASP A 208 8.45 -5.13 -13.45
N LEU A 209 7.47 -5.94 -13.02
CA LEU A 209 6.12 -5.96 -13.60
C LEU A 209 5.41 -4.61 -13.45
N SER A 210 5.54 -3.95 -12.30
CA SER A 210 4.92 -2.64 -12.06
C SER A 210 5.51 -1.57 -12.97
N VAL A 211 6.83 -1.58 -13.20
CA VAL A 211 7.49 -0.70 -14.18
C VAL A 211 6.95 -0.97 -15.59
N GLU A 212 6.88 -2.23 -16.00
CA GLU A 212 6.38 -2.63 -17.32
C GLU A 212 4.95 -2.15 -17.56
N LEU A 213 4.05 -2.46 -16.62
CA LEU A 213 2.61 -2.19 -16.78
C LEU A 213 2.25 -0.71 -16.64
N THR A 214 2.96 0.04 -15.79
CA THR A 214 2.67 1.46 -15.56
C THR A 214 3.47 2.40 -16.46
N ASN A 215 4.51 1.92 -17.14
CA ASN A 215 5.50 2.72 -17.85
C ASN A 215 6.15 3.80 -16.95
N VAL A 216 6.24 3.58 -15.64
CA VAL A 216 6.90 4.46 -14.68
C VAL A 216 8.09 3.73 -14.08
N ASN A 217 9.29 4.24 -14.37
CA ASN A 217 10.55 3.67 -13.87
C ASN A 217 11.24 4.67 -12.93
N TYR A 218 11.72 4.18 -11.78
CA TYR A 218 12.36 5.03 -10.77
C TYR A 218 13.18 4.21 -9.74
#